data_de96d44533493ccaf3e68c377d04b39c
#
_entry.id   de96d44533493ccaf3e68c377d04b39c
#
_cell.length_a   1.000
_cell.length_b   1.000
_cell.length_c   1.000
_cell.angle_alpha   90.00
_cell.angle_beta   90.00
_cell.angle_gamma   90.00
#
_symmetry.space_group_name_H-M   'P 1'
#
loop_
_entity.id
_entity.type
_entity.pdbx_description
1 polymer ?
#
loop_
_entity_poly.entity_id
_entity_poly.type
_entity_poly.pdbx_seq_one_letter_code
_entity_poly.pdbx_strand_id
1 'polypeptide(L)'
;MKKTFASLAAFATAFAIAGSASAFDPSNVECIAPANPGGGWDFTCRSVGKILYDLKLVPEPVKVTNMPGGGGGVAFGYTIAKRGKDANLLVAASTATTSRLATNQYAGLQADQVRWVASLGADFGVVAVNNDSPYKNLKDLMDAVKANPSKVAFAGGSSVGGWDHLKILIVAKAAGIANAK
;
A
#
# COMPACT_ATOMS: atom_id res chain seq x y z
N MET A 1 39.89 49.23 21.02
CA MET A 1 39.96 47.80 21.07
C MET A 1 38.77 47.21 21.86
N LYS A 2 37.51 47.38 21.41
CA LYS A 2 36.30 46.81 22.09
C LYS A 2 35.16 46.40 21.14
N LYS A 3 35.46 46.11 19.86
CA LYS A 3 34.41 45.77 18.87
C LYS A 3 34.56 44.39 18.18
N THR A 4 35.49 43.53 18.61
CA THR A 4 35.79 42.28 17.92
C THR A 4 35.31 40.99 18.65
N PHE A 5 34.68 41.07 19.80
CA PHE A 5 34.20 39.91 20.56
C PHE A 5 32.70 39.57 20.38
N ALA A 6 31.93 40.43 19.72
CA ALA A 6 30.49 40.19 19.57
C ALA A 6 30.13 39.27 18.36
N SER A 7 31.03 39.08 17.40
CA SER A 7 30.75 38.34 16.15
C SER A 7 31.01 36.84 16.25
N LEU A 8 31.75 36.37 17.25
CA LEU A 8 32.02 34.93 17.41
C LEU A 8 30.92 34.15 18.17
N ALA A 9 30.12 34.87 19.00
CA ALA A 9 29.06 34.21 19.77
C ALA A 9 27.80 33.92 18.92
N ALA A 10 27.59 34.61 17.79
CA ALA A 10 26.43 34.41 16.92
C ALA A 10 26.55 33.18 15.97
N PHE A 11 27.77 32.67 15.78
CA PHE A 11 27.98 31.49 14.88
C PHE A 11 27.86 30.16 15.61
N ALA A 12 27.95 30.11 16.93
CA ALA A 12 27.86 28.89 17.72
C ALA A 12 26.42 28.41 17.99
N THR A 13 25.42 29.28 17.84
CA THR A 13 24.01 28.95 18.13
C THR A 13 23.21 28.44 16.93
N ALA A 14 23.75 28.51 15.72
CA ALA A 14 23.06 28.03 14.51
C ALA A 14 23.22 26.52 14.25
N PHE A 15 24.03 25.80 15.01
CA PHE A 15 24.30 24.36 14.78
C PHE A 15 23.49 23.42 15.65
N ALA A 16 22.59 23.89 16.49
CA ALA A 16 21.86 23.07 17.47
C ALA A 16 20.43 22.70 17.05
N ILE A 17 20.01 22.98 15.81
CA ILE A 17 18.70 22.58 15.27
C ILE A 17 18.92 21.58 14.11
N ALA A 18 19.86 20.69 14.23
CA ALA A 18 19.79 19.44 13.52
C ALA A 18 18.74 18.58 14.24
N GLY A 19 17.49 18.66 13.80
CA GLY A 19 16.44 17.78 14.30
C GLY A 19 16.96 16.37 14.26
N SER A 20 16.97 15.69 15.40
CA SER A 20 17.39 14.29 15.51
C SER A 20 16.57 13.46 14.53
N ALA A 21 17.12 13.13 13.38
CA ALA A 21 16.58 12.04 12.57
C ALA A 21 16.60 10.82 13.49
N SER A 22 15.44 10.25 13.77
CA SER A 22 15.38 8.99 14.54
C SER A 22 16.20 7.97 13.79
N ALA A 23 17.30 7.50 14.40
CA ALA A 23 18.13 6.47 13.81
C ALA A 23 17.32 5.19 13.70
N PHE A 24 17.51 4.43 12.63
CA PHE A 24 16.94 3.10 12.49
C PHE A 24 17.42 2.20 13.62
N ASP A 25 16.47 1.60 14.37
CA ASP A 25 16.74 0.63 15.41
C ASP A 25 16.16 -0.73 14.98
N PRO A 26 17.00 -1.69 14.59
CA PRO A 26 16.54 -2.99 14.12
C PRO A 26 15.82 -3.82 15.18
N SER A 27 15.94 -3.48 16.48
CA SER A 27 15.24 -4.17 17.55
C SER A 27 13.77 -3.76 17.71
N ASN A 28 13.31 -2.72 17.01
CA ASN A 28 11.98 -2.16 17.18
C ASN A 28 11.29 -1.87 15.85
N VAL A 29 11.33 -2.82 14.93
CA VAL A 29 10.68 -2.68 13.61
C VAL A 29 9.19 -3.00 13.70
N GLU A 30 8.37 -2.12 13.16
CA GLU A 30 6.93 -2.31 13.02
C GLU A 30 6.52 -2.31 11.55
N CYS A 31 5.58 -3.18 11.17
CA CYS A 31 4.91 -3.18 9.87
C CYS A 31 3.42 -2.90 10.04
N ILE A 32 2.93 -1.79 9.50
CA ILE A 32 1.50 -1.53 9.41
C ILE A 32 0.94 -2.27 8.20
N ALA A 33 -0.06 -3.11 8.45
CA ALA A 33 -0.85 -3.79 7.45
C ALA A 33 -2.19 -3.06 7.26
N PRO A 34 -2.43 -2.38 6.13
CA PRO A 34 -3.69 -1.66 5.85
C PRO A 34 -4.89 -2.59 5.59
N ALA A 35 -4.98 -3.68 6.31
CA ALA A 35 -5.97 -4.74 6.14
C ALA A 35 -6.37 -5.35 7.48
N ASN A 36 -7.51 -6.06 7.50
CA ASN A 36 -7.84 -6.95 8.60
C ASN A 36 -6.82 -8.10 8.68
N PRO A 37 -6.64 -8.71 9.87
CA PRO A 37 -5.84 -9.92 10.02
C PRO A 37 -6.24 -10.98 8.99
N GLY A 38 -5.25 -11.63 8.34
CA GLY A 38 -5.44 -12.60 7.27
C GLY A 38 -5.62 -11.99 5.87
N GLY A 39 -5.75 -10.68 5.73
CA GLY A 39 -5.76 -10.01 4.42
C GLY A 39 -4.38 -9.98 3.75
N GLY A 40 -4.32 -9.69 2.45
CA GLY A 40 -3.08 -9.73 1.67
C GLY A 40 -1.96 -8.86 2.23
N TRP A 41 -2.25 -7.66 2.68
CA TRP A 41 -1.24 -6.78 3.31
C TRP A 41 -0.79 -7.28 4.69
N ASP A 42 -1.69 -7.93 5.46
CA ASP A 42 -1.31 -8.59 6.72
C ASP A 42 -0.37 -9.77 6.46
N PHE A 43 -0.70 -10.60 5.46
CA PHE A 43 0.17 -11.68 5.01
C PHE A 43 1.55 -11.15 4.57
N THR A 44 1.59 -10.04 3.82
CA THR A 44 2.84 -9.40 3.39
C THR A 44 3.68 -8.96 4.59
N CYS A 45 3.10 -8.23 5.56
CA CYS A 45 3.82 -7.79 6.76
C CYS A 45 4.37 -8.97 7.57
N ARG A 46 3.55 -10.02 7.78
CA ARG A 46 3.98 -11.19 8.56
C ARG A 46 5.05 -11.99 7.84
N SER A 47 4.91 -12.18 6.53
CA SER A 47 5.91 -12.93 5.74
C SER A 47 7.24 -12.21 5.70
N VAL A 48 7.26 -10.91 5.42
CA VAL A 48 8.50 -10.12 5.41
C VAL A 48 9.11 -10.07 6.80
N GLY A 49 8.31 -9.80 7.83
CA GLY A 49 8.78 -9.76 9.22
C GLY A 49 9.40 -11.08 9.66
N LYS A 50 8.77 -12.20 9.30
CA LYS A 50 9.32 -13.53 9.58
C LYS A 50 10.66 -13.76 8.87
N ILE A 51 10.76 -13.42 7.59
CA ILE A 51 11.99 -13.58 6.81
C ILE A 51 13.12 -12.72 7.40
N LEU A 52 12.86 -11.47 7.74
CA LEU A 52 13.86 -10.59 8.35
C LEU A 52 14.37 -11.18 9.68
N TYR A 53 13.50 -11.73 10.50
CA TYR A 53 13.86 -12.36 11.76
C TYR A 53 14.62 -13.69 11.56
N ASP A 54 14.14 -14.57 10.68
CA ASP A 54 14.78 -15.87 10.40
C ASP A 54 16.20 -15.69 9.84
N LEU A 55 16.40 -14.67 9.01
CA LEU A 55 17.70 -14.30 8.45
C LEU A 55 18.59 -13.50 9.42
N LYS A 56 18.12 -13.25 10.65
CA LYS A 56 18.82 -12.46 11.68
C LYS A 56 19.19 -11.03 11.24
N LEU A 57 18.39 -10.46 10.32
CA LEU A 57 18.53 -9.07 9.90
C LEU A 57 17.89 -8.10 10.91
N VAL A 58 16.99 -8.61 11.74
CA VAL A 58 16.46 -7.94 12.93
C VAL A 58 16.59 -8.90 14.12
N PRO A 59 16.97 -8.41 15.31
CA PRO A 59 17.17 -9.26 16.49
C PRO A 59 15.86 -9.71 17.13
N GLU A 60 14.75 -8.96 16.92
CA GLU A 60 13.44 -9.22 17.47
C GLU A 60 12.40 -9.41 16.36
N PRO A 61 11.31 -10.17 16.60
CA PRO A 61 10.22 -10.32 15.64
C PRO A 61 9.59 -8.98 15.28
N VAL A 62 9.38 -8.73 13.99
CA VAL A 62 8.71 -7.52 13.49
C VAL A 62 7.28 -7.47 14.03
N LYS A 63 6.93 -6.38 14.70
CA LYS A 63 5.56 -6.13 15.17
C LYS A 63 4.65 -5.86 13.97
N VAL A 64 3.52 -6.55 13.87
CA VAL A 64 2.51 -6.29 12.82
C VAL A 64 1.28 -5.64 13.45
N THR A 65 0.94 -4.45 12.93
CA THR A 65 -0.24 -3.68 13.35
C THR A 65 -1.24 -3.61 12.20
N ASN A 66 -2.43 -4.17 12.39
CA ASN A 66 -3.49 -4.09 11.41
C ASN A 66 -4.24 -2.76 11.52
N MET A 67 -4.37 -2.05 10.41
CA MET A 67 -5.07 -0.76 10.34
C MET A 67 -5.95 -0.70 9.08
N PRO A 68 -7.09 -1.40 9.06
CA PRO A 68 -8.01 -1.41 7.93
C PRO A 68 -8.75 -0.08 7.78
N GLY A 69 -9.32 0.15 6.59
CA GLY A 69 -10.21 1.26 6.30
C GLY A 69 -9.81 2.06 5.06
N GLY A 70 -10.82 2.55 4.33
CA GLY A 70 -10.63 3.37 3.13
C GLY A 70 -9.80 2.72 2.03
N GLY A 71 -9.81 1.38 1.91
CA GLY A 71 -8.96 0.67 0.96
C GLY A 71 -7.46 0.84 1.22
N GLY A 72 -7.07 1.11 2.47
CA GLY A 72 -5.69 1.38 2.92
C GLY A 72 -5.42 2.87 3.21
N GLY A 73 -6.34 3.78 2.87
CA GLY A 73 -6.15 5.22 3.03
C GLY A 73 -6.00 5.66 4.48
N VAL A 74 -6.67 4.96 5.42
CA VAL A 74 -6.55 5.25 6.87
C VAL A 74 -5.10 5.02 7.33
N ALA A 75 -4.51 3.87 7.00
CA ALA A 75 -3.14 3.56 7.40
C ALA A 75 -2.13 4.47 6.70
N PHE A 76 -2.34 4.78 5.42
CA PHE A 76 -1.46 5.65 4.65
C PHE A 76 -1.46 7.08 5.24
N GLY A 77 -2.65 7.63 5.50
CA GLY A 77 -2.79 8.95 6.12
C GLY A 77 -2.22 9.01 7.54
N TYR A 78 -2.44 7.98 8.35
CA TYR A 78 -1.85 7.86 9.68
C TYR A 78 -0.32 7.86 9.62
N THR A 79 0.25 7.07 8.71
CA THR A 79 1.71 6.99 8.52
C THR A 79 2.30 8.37 8.22
N ILE A 80 1.73 9.10 7.27
CA ILE A 80 2.21 10.43 6.89
C ILE A 80 2.03 11.43 8.05
N ALA A 81 0.84 11.48 8.64
CA ALA A 81 0.51 12.53 9.59
C ALA A 81 1.11 12.31 10.99
N LYS A 82 1.32 11.06 11.40
CA LYS A 82 1.71 10.71 12.77
C LYS A 82 3.07 10.02 12.87
N ARG A 83 3.51 9.34 11.84
CA ARG A 83 4.69 8.48 11.86
C ARG A 83 5.69 8.79 10.72
N GLY A 84 5.56 9.93 10.04
CA GLY A 84 6.36 10.29 8.86
C GLY A 84 7.88 10.42 9.10
N LYS A 85 8.31 10.50 10.37
CA LYS A 85 9.75 10.55 10.76
C LYS A 85 10.22 9.26 11.42
N ASP A 86 9.38 8.24 11.49
CA ASP A 86 9.71 6.98 12.15
C ASP A 86 10.51 6.09 11.19
N ALA A 87 11.81 5.95 11.46
CA ALA A 87 12.72 5.13 10.66
C ALA A 87 12.48 3.63 10.80
N ASN A 88 11.74 3.19 11.84
CA ASN A 88 11.48 1.79 12.14
C ASN A 88 10.14 1.30 11.59
N LEU A 89 9.41 2.16 10.87
CA LEU A 89 8.08 1.84 10.36
C LEU A 89 8.12 1.41 8.90
N LEU A 90 7.55 0.25 8.64
CA LEU A 90 7.20 -0.25 7.31
C LEU A 90 5.69 -0.21 7.13
N VAL A 91 5.24 -0.04 5.89
CA VAL A 91 3.82 -0.12 5.54
C VAL A 91 3.67 -1.01 4.32
N ALA A 92 2.82 -2.01 4.40
CA ALA A 92 2.50 -2.83 3.25
C ALA A 92 1.65 -2.05 2.24
N ALA A 93 2.02 -2.13 0.97
CA ALA A 93 1.34 -1.47 -0.13
C ALA A 93 1.22 -2.41 -1.34
N SER A 94 0.40 -2.02 -2.30
CA SER A 94 0.25 -2.74 -3.56
C SER A 94 -0.17 -1.78 -4.67
N THR A 95 -0.37 -2.29 -5.88
CA THR A 95 -0.97 -1.54 -7.00
C THR A 95 -2.29 -0.87 -6.61
N ALA A 96 -3.06 -1.46 -5.68
CA ALA A 96 -4.27 -0.83 -5.16
C ALA A 96 -3.98 0.50 -4.42
N THR A 97 -2.87 0.60 -3.70
CA THR A 97 -2.43 1.83 -3.04
C THR A 97 -2.05 2.89 -4.07
N THR A 98 -1.18 2.55 -5.02
CA THR A 98 -0.71 3.50 -6.03
C THR A 98 -1.82 3.97 -6.97
N SER A 99 -2.76 3.07 -7.35
CA SER A 99 -3.93 3.45 -8.16
C SER A 99 -4.84 4.45 -7.43
N ARG A 100 -5.05 4.26 -6.11
CA ARG A 100 -5.87 5.18 -5.31
C ARG A 100 -5.21 6.53 -5.11
N LEU A 101 -3.91 6.57 -4.94
CA LEU A 101 -3.16 7.82 -4.93
C LEU A 101 -3.28 8.54 -6.27
N ALA A 102 -3.05 7.85 -7.38
CA ALA A 102 -3.14 8.42 -8.72
C ALA A 102 -4.54 8.94 -9.08
N THR A 103 -5.60 8.35 -8.51
CA THR A 103 -6.99 8.76 -8.71
C THR A 103 -7.54 9.65 -7.59
N ASN A 104 -6.67 10.15 -6.70
CA ASN A 104 -7.01 11.00 -5.55
C ASN A 104 -8.09 10.41 -4.61
N GLN A 105 -8.17 9.08 -4.52
CA GLN A 105 -9.10 8.41 -3.60
C GLN A 105 -8.63 8.47 -2.14
N TYR A 106 -7.40 8.86 -1.88
CA TYR A 106 -6.86 9.11 -0.54
C TYR A 106 -6.83 10.62 -0.22
N ALA A 107 -7.82 11.37 -0.66
CA ALA A 107 -8.14 12.76 -0.25
C ALA A 107 -6.91 13.66 -0.02
N GLY A 108 -6.19 13.98 -1.09
CA GLY A 108 -5.06 14.90 -1.06
C GLY A 108 -3.72 14.29 -0.62
N LEU A 109 -3.67 12.98 -0.32
CA LEU A 109 -2.40 12.30 -0.09
C LEU A 109 -1.69 12.03 -1.42
N GLN A 110 -0.36 12.13 -1.42
CA GLN A 110 0.48 11.98 -2.59
C GLN A 110 1.51 10.86 -2.42
N ALA A 111 1.97 10.29 -3.55
CA ALA A 111 2.90 9.17 -3.53
C ALA A 111 4.32 9.57 -3.07
N ASP A 112 4.70 10.83 -3.19
CA ASP A 112 6.00 11.38 -2.80
C ASP A 112 6.11 11.68 -1.29
N GLN A 113 5.00 11.59 -0.55
CA GLN A 113 4.98 11.74 0.90
C GLN A 113 5.52 10.51 1.65
N VAL A 114 5.81 9.43 0.94
CA VAL A 114 6.40 8.22 1.49
C VAL A 114 7.60 7.77 0.67
N ARG A 115 8.52 7.03 1.31
CA ARG A 115 9.63 6.38 0.63
C ARG A 115 9.23 4.97 0.21
N TRP A 116 9.16 4.73 -1.10
CA TRP A 116 8.98 3.39 -1.66
C TRP A 116 10.31 2.61 -1.57
N VAL A 117 10.32 1.52 -0.83
CA VAL A 117 11.56 0.80 -0.49
C VAL A 117 11.85 -0.32 -1.47
N ALA A 118 10.88 -1.21 -1.70
CA ALA A 118 11.06 -2.37 -2.56
C ALA A 118 9.73 -2.89 -3.12
N SER A 119 9.77 -3.52 -4.30
CA SER A 119 8.73 -4.41 -4.80
C SER A 119 9.08 -5.84 -4.42
N LEU A 120 8.17 -6.52 -3.75
CA LEU A 120 8.40 -7.86 -3.20
C LEU A 120 7.98 -8.98 -4.15
N GLY A 121 7.09 -8.69 -5.09
CA GLY A 121 6.57 -9.66 -6.04
C GLY A 121 5.44 -9.09 -6.88
N ALA A 122 4.93 -9.93 -7.80
CA ALA A 122 3.77 -9.65 -8.62
C ALA A 122 2.63 -10.60 -8.21
N ASP A 123 1.41 -10.04 -8.11
CA ASP A 123 0.18 -10.79 -7.89
C ASP A 123 -0.66 -10.77 -9.16
N PHE A 124 -0.90 -11.94 -9.73
CA PHE A 124 -1.66 -12.07 -10.97
C PHE A 124 -3.16 -12.14 -10.66
N GLY A 125 -3.93 -11.33 -11.39
CA GLY A 125 -5.38 -11.36 -11.28
C GLY A 125 -5.96 -12.63 -11.87
N VAL A 126 -6.85 -13.29 -11.13
CA VAL A 126 -7.61 -14.45 -11.61
C VAL A 126 -9.10 -14.12 -11.67
N VAL A 127 -9.81 -14.78 -12.57
CA VAL A 127 -11.27 -14.80 -12.61
C VAL A 127 -11.69 -16.25 -12.38
N ALA A 128 -12.47 -16.48 -11.34
CA ALA A 128 -12.98 -17.80 -10.99
C ALA A 128 -14.51 -17.84 -11.16
N VAL A 129 -15.01 -18.97 -11.60
CA VAL A 129 -16.44 -19.29 -11.66
C VAL A 129 -16.70 -20.62 -10.95
N ASN A 130 -17.95 -20.86 -10.57
CA ASN A 130 -18.31 -22.17 -10.03
C ASN A 130 -18.02 -23.27 -11.07
N ASN A 131 -17.65 -24.46 -10.60
CA ASN A 131 -17.38 -25.61 -11.47
C ASN A 131 -18.55 -25.98 -12.39
N ASP A 132 -19.78 -25.79 -11.92
CA ASP A 132 -21.02 -26.04 -12.67
C ASP A 132 -21.42 -24.86 -13.57
N SER A 133 -20.61 -23.81 -13.62
CA SER A 133 -20.87 -22.64 -14.46
C SER A 133 -20.88 -23.03 -15.93
N PRO A 134 -21.77 -22.42 -16.77
CA PRO A 134 -21.75 -22.60 -18.21
C PRO A 134 -20.50 -22.01 -18.88
N TYR A 135 -19.80 -21.09 -18.21
CA TYR A 135 -18.60 -20.44 -18.73
C TYR A 135 -17.38 -21.33 -18.54
N LYS A 136 -16.82 -21.87 -19.60
CA LYS A 136 -15.67 -22.79 -19.54
C LYS A 136 -14.34 -22.08 -19.77
N ASN A 137 -14.37 -20.86 -20.23
CA ASN A 137 -13.19 -20.01 -20.42
C ASN A 137 -13.59 -18.53 -20.33
N LEU A 138 -12.60 -17.64 -20.34
CA LEU A 138 -12.81 -16.20 -20.22
C LEU A 138 -13.63 -15.62 -21.38
N LYS A 139 -13.48 -16.17 -22.58
CA LYS A 139 -14.23 -15.72 -23.76
C LYS A 139 -15.73 -15.96 -23.58
N ASP A 140 -16.14 -17.14 -23.16
CA ASP A 140 -17.55 -17.46 -22.91
C ASP A 140 -18.18 -16.50 -21.92
N LEU A 141 -17.44 -16.19 -20.83
CA LEU A 141 -17.89 -15.24 -19.82
C LEU A 141 -18.02 -13.82 -20.41
N MET A 142 -17.07 -13.37 -21.19
CA MET A 142 -17.10 -12.02 -21.78
C MET A 142 -18.19 -11.90 -22.86
N ASP A 143 -18.44 -12.93 -23.63
CA ASP A 143 -19.54 -12.98 -24.60
C ASP A 143 -20.91 -12.88 -23.88
N ALA A 144 -21.09 -13.55 -22.75
CA ALA A 144 -22.29 -13.43 -21.92
C ALA A 144 -22.45 -12.01 -21.34
N VAL A 145 -21.37 -11.41 -20.84
CA VAL A 145 -21.37 -10.02 -20.36
C VAL A 145 -21.75 -9.06 -21.50
N LYS A 146 -21.19 -9.26 -22.69
CA LYS A 146 -21.49 -8.44 -23.87
C LYS A 146 -22.94 -8.56 -24.31
N ALA A 147 -23.50 -9.78 -24.26
CA ALA A 147 -24.89 -10.03 -24.63
C ALA A 147 -25.89 -9.42 -23.63
N ASN A 148 -25.60 -9.51 -22.32
CA ASN A 148 -26.43 -8.94 -21.27
C ASN A 148 -25.62 -8.63 -19.99
N PRO A 149 -25.06 -7.42 -19.88
CA PRO A 149 -24.22 -7.05 -18.73
C PRO A 149 -24.90 -7.18 -17.39
N SER A 150 -26.22 -6.95 -17.32
CA SER A 150 -26.98 -6.99 -16.07
C SER A 150 -27.22 -8.41 -15.52
N LYS A 151 -26.98 -9.45 -16.32
CA LYS A 151 -27.14 -10.84 -15.90
C LYS A 151 -25.88 -11.48 -15.34
N VAL A 152 -24.74 -10.80 -15.45
CA VAL A 152 -23.46 -11.32 -14.97
C VAL A 152 -22.93 -10.40 -13.88
N ALA A 153 -22.98 -10.86 -12.63
CA ALA A 153 -22.44 -10.14 -11.50
C ALA A 153 -21.03 -10.63 -11.19
N PHE A 154 -20.15 -9.69 -10.86
CA PHE A 154 -18.79 -9.96 -10.41
C PHE A 154 -18.66 -9.63 -8.92
N ALA A 155 -17.98 -10.48 -8.17
CA ALA A 155 -17.60 -10.22 -6.79
C ALA A 155 -16.08 -10.11 -6.69
N GLY A 156 -15.60 -9.25 -5.82
CA GLY A 156 -14.19 -9.05 -5.55
C GLY A 156 -13.93 -8.66 -4.10
N GLY A 157 -12.74 -8.98 -3.59
CA GLY A 157 -12.35 -8.70 -2.20
C GLY A 157 -11.87 -7.27 -1.96
N SER A 158 -11.63 -6.50 -3.01
CA SER A 158 -11.21 -5.11 -2.89
C SER A 158 -12.39 -4.15 -3.08
N SER A 159 -12.30 -2.95 -2.47
CA SER A 159 -13.30 -1.90 -2.70
C SER A 159 -13.36 -1.45 -4.16
N VAL A 160 -14.45 -0.80 -4.55
CA VAL A 160 -14.62 -0.18 -5.88
C VAL A 160 -13.39 0.68 -6.22
N GLY A 161 -12.89 0.57 -7.47
CA GLY A 161 -11.64 1.19 -7.89
C GLY A 161 -10.36 0.45 -7.44
N GLY A 162 -10.49 -0.62 -6.66
CA GLY A 162 -9.38 -1.50 -6.31
C GLY A 162 -9.06 -2.53 -7.40
N TRP A 163 -8.04 -3.34 -7.15
CA TRP A 163 -7.49 -4.25 -8.16
C TRP A 163 -8.52 -5.26 -8.70
N ASP A 164 -9.38 -5.82 -7.83
CA ASP A 164 -10.39 -6.78 -8.28
C ASP A 164 -11.42 -6.16 -9.22
N HIS A 165 -11.80 -4.91 -8.97
CA HIS A 165 -12.67 -4.17 -9.86
C HIS A 165 -11.97 -3.81 -11.18
N LEU A 166 -10.77 -3.23 -11.09
CA LEU A 166 -10.01 -2.79 -12.26
C LEU A 166 -9.66 -3.93 -13.21
N LYS A 167 -9.30 -5.12 -12.71
CA LYS A 167 -8.97 -6.27 -13.58
C LYS A 167 -10.15 -6.68 -14.47
N ILE A 168 -11.37 -6.66 -13.93
CA ILE A 168 -12.57 -6.98 -14.73
C ILE A 168 -12.86 -5.89 -15.75
N LEU A 169 -12.71 -4.62 -15.41
CA LEU A 169 -12.86 -3.52 -16.36
C LEU A 169 -11.83 -3.58 -17.50
N ILE A 170 -10.57 -3.94 -17.18
CA ILE A 170 -9.50 -4.12 -18.19
C ILE A 170 -9.87 -5.25 -19.16
N VAL A 171 -10.31 -6.39 -18.62
CA VAL A 171 -10.72 -7.56 -19.44
C VAL A 171 -11.95 -7.22 -20.29
N ALA A 172 -12.95 -6.58 -19.71
CA ALA A 172 -14.16 -6.16 -20.45
C ALA A 172 -13.82 -5.18 -21.57
N LYS A 173 -12.95 -4.20 -21.31
CA LYS A 173 -12.46 -3.27 -22.34
C LYS A 173 -11.73 -4.00 -23.45
N ALA A 174 -10.84 -4.95 -23.13
CA ALA A 174 -10.14 -5.77 -24.12
C ALA A 174 -11.10 -6.64 -24.96
N ALA A 175 -12.23 -7.08 -24.37
CA ALA A 175 -13.29 -7.78 -25.06
C ALA A 175 -14.22 -6.85 -25.90
N GLY A 176 -13.97 -5.56 -25.95
CA GLY A 176 -14.78 -4.58 -26.69
C GLY A 176 -16.09 -4.20 -26.00
N ILE A 177 -16.17 -4.33 -24.67
CA ILE A 177 -17.33 -3.92 -23.86
C ILE A 177 -17.07 -2.51 -23.35
N ALA A 178 -17.66 -1.50 -23.99
CA ALA A 178 -17.36 -0.09 -23.72
C ALA A 178 -17.95 0.45 -22.39
N ASN A 179 -19.01 -0.15 -21.86
CA ASN A 179 -19.78 0.36 -20.72
C ASN A 179 -19.84 -0.63 -19.56
N ALA A 180 -18.78 -1.39 -19.31
CA ALA A 180 -18.66 -2.17 -18.09
C ALA A 180 -18.54 -1.20 -16.89
N LYS A 181 -19.48 -1.27 -15.96
CA LYS A 181 -19.51 -0.46 -14.73
C LYS A 181 -19.41 -1.36 -13.51
#